data_a9a94341858e9f3a99e2c38f4d9e4d9b
#
_entry.id   a9a94341858e9f3a99e2c38f4d9e4d9b
#
_cell.length_a   1.000
_cell.length_b   1.000
_cell.length_c   1.000
_cell.angle_alpha   90.00
_cell.angle_beta   90.00
_cell.angle_gamma   90.00
#
_symmetry.space_group_name_H-M   'P 1'
#
loop_
_entity.id
_entity.type
_entity.pdbx_description
1 polymer ?
#
loop_
_entity_poly.entity_id
_entity_poly.type
_entity_poly.pdbx_seq_one_letter_code
_entity_poly.pdbx_strand_id
1 'polypeptide(L)'
;MRFVLAAVLVVAVRAFAYPIPPQTLWELSRNAEAIVVAHVDEVKELPAPGDGAWAPSHQATLTVQASLKGSAKGVIEVPYHGNLLCPAPPVYRAGETVVAFLSKDKDAWDTVALSYGTRYPGDATSLAHTSHVIAMAAQLQRGGTAEPPTGWMLVAIPHPSTRWDGLFALQHESDELHSYYGHRAPSEAPSPITLAAIESAFLERPSFDQTMPMMLRLLASRPSPAITHLAFDILESVLRVASAPWWTDEAMDLIEARLGALPPKSEKSGEPLAAELARVNAMSTFEEQEAARQ
;
A
#
# COMPACT_ATOMS: atom_id res chain seq x y z
N MET A 1 59.61 -8.69 -21.48
CA MET A 1 58.46 -7.81 -21.22
C MET A 1 57.36 -8.64 -20.64
N ARG A 2 57.13 -8.53 -19.34
CA ARG A 2 56.06 -9.23 -18.62
C ARG A 2 54.93 -8.22 -18.40
N PHE A 3 53.80 -8.44 -19.08
CA PHE A 3 52.58 -7.68 -18.83
C PHE A 3 51.93 -8.20 -17.57
N VAL A 4 51.95 -7.39 -16.53
CA VAL A 4 51.13 -7.61 -15.31
C VAL A 4 49.75 -7.14 -15.61
N LEU A 5 48.81 -8.06 -15.80
CA LEU A 5 47.38 -7.77 -15.93
C LEU A 5 46.87 -7.44 -14.52
N ALA A 6 46.71 -6.16 -14.21
CA ALA A 6 46.02 -5.74 -13.01
C ALA A 6 44.53 -5.97 -13.20
N ALA A 7 44.01 -7.07 -12.69
CA ALA A 7 42.59 -7.29 -12.57
C ALA A 7 42.06 -6.34 -11.51
N VAL A 8 41.47 -5.24 -11.93
CA VAL A 8 40.68 -4.37 -11.09
C VAL A 8 39.38 -5.13 -10.76
N LEU A 9 39.41 -5.75 -9.58
CA LEU A 9 38.22 -6.36 -8.99
C LEU A 9 37.29 -5.21 -8.59
N VAL A 10 36.38 -4.81 -9.50
CA VAL A 10 35.27 -3.95 -9.16
C VAL A 10 34.34 -4.76 -8.26
N VAL A 11 34.58 -4.69 -6.97
CA VAL A 11 33.59 -5.12 -5.98
C VAL A 11 32.44 -4.16 -6.13
N ALA A 12 31.44 -4.53 -6.97
CA ALA A 12 30.15 -3.91 -6.92
C ALA A 12 29.59 -4.21 -5.52
N VAL A 13 29.80 -3.28 -4.62
CA VAL A 13 29.04 -3.22 -3.38
C VAL A 13 27.60 -3.07 -3.83
N ARG A 14 26.89 -4.19 -3.97
CA ARG A 14 25.45 -4.16 -4.02
C ARG A 14 25.07 -3.54 -2.69
N ALA A 15 24.74 -2.26 -2.71
CA ALA A 15 23.97 -1.66 -1.64
C ALA A 15 22.70 -2.49 -1.60
N PHE A 16 22.65 -3.46 -0.72
CA PHE A 16 21.41 -4.12 -0.35
C PHE A 16 20.61 -3.02 0.33
N ALA A 17 19.78 -2.33 -0.47
CA ALA A 17 18.72 -1.56 0.08
C ALA A 17 17.93 -2.54 0.94
N TYR A 18 18.06 -2.44 2.26
CA TYR A 18 17.28 -3.24 3.18
C TYR A 18 15.83 -2.76 3.02
N PRO A 19 14.97 -3.49 2.32
CA PRO A 19 13.59 -3.09 2.23
C PRO A 19 13.01 -3.18 3.63
N ILE A 20 12.39 -2.10 4.09
CA ILE A 20 11.63 -2.13 5.33
C ILE A 20 10.41 -3.01 5.06
N PRO A 21 10.08 -3.96 5.95
CA PRO A 21 8.84 -4.71 5.82
C PRO A 21 7.65 -3.77 5.66
N PRO A 22 6.72 -4.04 4.76
CA PRO A 22 5.50 -3.28 4.66
C PRO A 22 4.81 -3.16 6.03
N GLN A 23 4.37 -1.95 6.38
CA GLN A 23 3.75 -1.67 7.67
C GLN A 23 2.32 -1.19 7.44
N THR A 24 1.35 -2.00 7.86
CA THR A 24 -0.07 -1.62 7.84
C THR A 24 -0.40 -0.67 8.99
N LEU A 25 -1.59 -0.06 8.93
CA LEU A 25 -2.09 0.74 10.05
C LEU A 25 -2.15 -0.04 11.37
N TRP A 26 -2.25 -1.38 11.29
CA TRP A 26 -2.21 -2.25 12.48
C TRP A 26 -0.83 -2.23 13.13
N GLU A 27 0.24 -2.53 12.37
CA GLU A 27 1.61 -2.53 12.88
C GLU A 27 2.04 -1.13 13.30
N LEU A 28 1.73 -0.12 12.51
CA LEU A 28 2.01 1.28 12.85
C LEU A 28 1.33 1.68 14.15
N SER A 29 0.05 1.30 14.33
CA SER A 29 -0.68 1.58 15.57
C SER A 29 -0.09 0.86 16.76
N ARG A 30 0.47 -0.33 16.59
CA ARG A 30 1.15 -1.07 17.64
C ARG A 30 2.47 -0.43 18.04
N ASN A 31 3.27 -0.05 17.06
CA ASN A 31 4.65 0.39 17.25
C ASN A 31 4.77 1.87 17.65
N ALA A 32 3.77 2.70 17.33
CA ALA A 32 3.79 4.12 17.68
C ALA A 32 3.46 4.34 19.18
N GLU A 33 4.17 5.25 19.81
CA GLU A 33 3.82 5.77 21.14
C GLU A 33 2.75 6.86 21.06
N ALA A 34 2.81 7.67 20.00
CA ALA A 34 1.78 8.66 19.69
C ALA A 34 1.34 8.55 18.23
N ILE A 35 0.05 8.77 17.99
CA ILE A 35 -0.53 8.87 16.65
C ILE A 35 -1.32 10.16 16.63
N VAL A 36 -0.95 11.07 15.75
CA VAL A 36 -1.54 12.40 15.69
C VAL A 36 -2.10 12.70 14.30
N VAL A 37 -3.21 13.41 14.28
CA VAL A 37 -3.64 14.20 13.12
C VAL A 37 -3.03 15.58 13.32
N ALA A 38 -2.20 16.03 12.41
CA ALA A 38 -1.50 17.29 12.54
C ALA A 38 -1.45 18.07 11.21
N HIS A 39 -1.42 19.37 11.31
CA HIS A 39 -1.06 20.24 10.20
C HIS A 39 0.47 20.34 10.13
N VAL A 40 1.04 20.20 8.95
CA VAL A 40 2.46 20.42 8.72
C VAL A 40 2.69 21.90 8.46
N ASP A 41 3.18 22.62 9.46
CA ASP A 41 3.39 24.07 9.35
C ASP A 41 4.60 24.39 8.49
N GLU A 42 5.69 23.65 8.67
CA GLU A 42 6.96 23.88 8.00
C GLU A 42 7.74 22.57 7.83
N VAL A 43 8.53 22.51 6.78
CA VAL A 43 9.59 21.53 6.58
C VAL A 43 10.86 22.28 6.24
N LYS A 44 11.90 22.12 7.04
CA LYS A 44 13.19 22.78 6.83
C LYS A 44 14.34 21.78 6.73
N GLU A 45 15.33 22.11 5.94
CA GLU A 45 16.61 21.42 5.96
C GLU A 45 17.40 21.82 7.21
N LEU A 46 18.04 20.84 7.82
CA LEU A 46 18.95 21.07 8.94
C LEU A 46 20.40 21.20 8.43
N PRO A 47 21.23 21.99 9.09
CA PRO A 47 22.65 22.05 8.77
C PRO A 47 23.28 20.66 8.80
N ALA A 48 24.12 20.37 7.80
CA ALA A 48 24.87 19.12 7.81
C ALA A 48 25.71 19.02 9.09
N PRO A 49 25.66 17.89 9.81
CA PRO A 49 26.50 17.71 10.98
C PRO A 49 27.97 17.78 10.58
N GLY A 50 28.78 18.46 11.40
CA GLY A 50 30.24 18.38 11.29
C GLY A 50 30.70 16.94 11.45
N ASP A 51 31.84 16.59 10.89
CA ASP A 51 32.57 15.34 11.11
C ASP A 51 31.88 14.03 10.62
N GLY A 52 30.96 14.12 9.65
CA GLY A 52 30.32 12.95 9.05
C GLY A 52 29.38 12.18 9.99
N ALA A 53 28.95 12.80 11.07
CA ALA A 53 28.03 12.20 12.02
C ALA A 53 26.67 11.89 11.35
N TRP A 54 26.10 10.74 11.65
CA TRP A 54 24.75 10.38 11.24
C TRP A 54 23.74 11.21 12.05
N ALA A 55 23.15 12.23 11.42
CA ALA A 55 22.17 13.09 12.04
C ALA A 55 21.01 13.40 11.08
N PRO A 56 19.82 13.74 11.59
CA PRO A 56 18.70 14.17 10.77
C PRO A 56 19.09 15.31 9.83
N SER A 57 18.63 15.23 8.59
CA SER A 57 18.87 16.25 7.56
C SER A 57 17.70 17.21 7.39
N HIS A 58 16.53 16.85 7.92
CA HIS A 58 15.30 17.64 7.84
C HIS A 58 14.57 17.65 9.17
N GLN A 59 13.70 18.64 9.34
CA GLN A 59 12.80 18.76 10.48
C GLN A 59 11.43 19.22 9.99
N ALA A 60 10.38 18.49 10.38
CA ALA A 60 9.01 18.93 10.21
C ALA A 60 8.48 19.56 11.51
N THR A 61 7.80 20.69 11.39
CA THR A 61 7.05 21.32 12.48
C THR A 61 5.57 21.00 12.28
N LEU A 62 4.96 20.39 13.29
CA LEU A 62 3.59 19.88 13.24
C LEU A 62 2.73 20.54 14.32
N THR A 63 1.64 21.19 13.92
CA THR A 63 0.58 21.60 14.85
C THR A 63 -0.42 20.46 15.01
N VAL A 64 -0.46 19.83 16.18
CA VAL A 64 -1.33 18.70 16.50
C VAL A 64 -2.78 19.18 16.61
N GLN A 65 -3.64 18.66 15.73
CA GLN A 65 -5.08 18.93 15.70
C GLN A 65 -5.87 17.92 16.54
N ALA A 66 -5.45 16.64 16.50
CA ALA A 66 -6.04 15.57 17.30
C ALA A 66 -4.98 14.50 17.64
N SER A 67 -5.12 13.88 18.81
CA SER A 67 -4.32 12.73 19.23
C SER A 67 -5.18 11.48 19.21
N LEU A 68 -4.85 10.52 18.33
CA LEU A 68 -5.54 9.23 18.21
C LEU A 68 -4.96 8.19 19.19
N LYS A 69 -3.68 8.36 19.55
CA LYS A 69 -2.97 7.54 20.55
C LYS A 69 -1.93 8.40 21.26
N GLY A 70 -1.68 8.13 22.53
CA GLY A 70 -0.69 8.87 23.33
C GLY A 70 -1.17 10.25 23.76
N SER A 71 -0.22 11.13 24.12
CA SER A 71 -0.50 12.43 24.72
C SER A 71 0.16 13.61 23.98
N ALA A 72 0.63 13.41 22.75
CA ALA A 72 1.23 14.49 21.96
C ALA A 72 0.20 15.58 21.67
N LYS A 73 0.57 16.85 21.87
CA LYS A 73 -0.31 18.01 21.71
C LYS A 73 0.50 19.28 21.45
N GLY A 74 -0.18 20.31 20.95
CA GLY A 74 0.45 21.60 20.62
C GLY A 74 1.33 21.49 19.39
N VAL A 75 2.41 22.26 19.39
CA VAL A 75 3.41 22.22 18.31
C VAL A 75 4.48 21.22 18.70
N ILE A 76 4.82 20.32 17.77
CA ILE A 76 5.88 19.33 17.92
C ILE A 76 6.85 19.40 16.75
N GLU A 77 8.10 19.10 17.01
CA GLU A 77 9.15 19.02 16.00
C GLU A 77 9.54 17.56 15.78
N VAL A 78 9.64 17.16 14.53
CA VAL A 78 9.99 15.80 14.12
C VAL A 78 11.20 15.86 13.19
N PRO A 79 12.41 15.65 13.71
CA PRO A 79 13.60 15.54 12.89
C PRO A 79 13.60 14.21 12.13
N TYR A 80 14.09 14.19 10.88
CA TYR A 80 14.17 12.98 10.08
C TYR A 80 15.27 13.03 9.02
N HIS A 81 15.65 11.86 8.48
CA HIS A 81 16.66 11.74 7.43
C HIS A 81 15.99 11.85 6.05
N GLY A 82 15.68 13.08 5.60
CA GLY A 82 14.99 13.31 4.33
C GLY A 82 15.80 12.99 3.08
N ASN A 83 17.12 12.83 3.20
CA ASN A 83 18.03 12.52 2.08
C ASN A 83 18.23 11.00 1.85
N LEU A 84 17.54 10.15 2.58
CA LEU A 84 17.59 8.71 2.35
C LEU A 84 16.94 8.35 1.01
N LEU A 85 17.61 7.49 0.24
CA LEU A 85 17.05 6.96 -1.00
C LEU A 85 16.35 5.61 -0.76
N CYS A 86 16.94 4.79 0.09
CA CYS A 86 16.40 3.49 0.44
C CYS A 86 16.93 3.08 1.83
N PRO A 87 16.03 2.80 2.77
CA PRO A 87 14.57 2.87 2.67
C PRO A 87 14.07 4.33 2.52
N ALA A 88 12.91 4.51 1.88
CA ALA A 88 12.34 5.83 1.65
C ALA A 88 12.06 6.55 2.97
N PRO A 89 12.44 7.83 3.11
CA PRO A 89 12.25 8.60 4.34
C PRO A 89 10.77 8.90 4.60
N PRO A 90 10.42 9.37 5.81
CA PRO A 90 9.13 9.98 6.05
C PRO A 90 8.88 11.13 5.06
N VAL A 91 7.63 11.31 4.69
CA VAL A 91 7.23 12.39 3.79
C VAL A 91 6.38 13.38 4.58
N TYR A 92 6.89 14.60 4.77
CA TYR A 92 6.14 15.72 5.34
C TYR A 92 5.96 16.79 4.26
N ARG A 93 4.71 17.28 4.10
CA ARG A 93 4.35 18.26 3.07
C ARG A 93 3.77 19.49 3.76
N ALA A 94 4.52 20.58 3.71
CA ALA A 94 4.09 21.84 4.30
C ALA A 94 2.72 22.29 3.76
N GLY A 95 1.86 22.75 4.64
CA GLY A 95 0.48 23.15 4.32
C GLY A 95 -0.55 22.02 4.29
N GLU A 96 -0.15 20.75 4.40
CA GLU A 96 -1.07 19.61 4.37
C GLU A 96 -1.37 19.06 5.77
N THR A 97 -2.48 18.33 5.88
CA THR A 97 -2.81 17.55 7.08
C THR A 97 -2.29 16.13 6.94
N VAL A 98 -1.55 15.67 7.94
CA VAL A 98 -0.93 14.35 8.00
C VAL A 98 -1.45 13.57 9.20
N VAL A 99 -1.58 12.26 9.04
CA VAL A 99 -1.62 11.32 10.16
C VAL A 99 -0.21 10.81 10.37
N ALA A 100 0.43 11.17 11.48
CA ALA A 100 1.81 10.81 11.78
C ALA A 100 1.85 9.80 12.94
N PHE A 101 2.62 8.73 12.71
CA PHE A 101 2.90 7.68 13.68
C PHE A 101 4.28 7.94 14.28
N LEU A 102 4.32 8.22 15.56
CA LEU A 102 5.50 8.75 16.22
C LEU A 102 5.92 7.86 17.39
N SER A 103 7.22 7.73 17.57
CA SER A 103 7.87 7.19 18.77
C SER A 103 8.75 8.26 19.40
N LYS A 104 9.15 8.07 20.65
CA LYS A 104 10.14 8.94 21.29
C LYS A 104 11.50 8.27 21.32
N ASP A 105 12.50 8.99 20.86
CA ASP A 105 13.89 8.72 21.21
C ASP A 105 14.35 9.82 22.20
N LYS A 106 14.46 9.47 23.48
CA LYS A 106 14.71 10.41 24.59
C LYS A 106 13.59 11.47 24.64
N ASP A 107 13.92 12.71 24.28
CA ASP A 107 12.98 13.83 24.28
C ASP A 107 12.50 14.24 22.88
N ALA A 108 13.06 13.66 21.81
CA ALA A 108 12.71 13.95 20.44
C ALA A 108 11.66 12.98 19.90
N TRP A 109 10.77 13.47 19.07
CA TRP A 109 9.88 12.62 18.29
C TRP A 109 10.61 12.07 17.05
N ASP A 110 10.35 10.82 16.73
CA ASP A 110 10.80 10.16 15.51
C ASP A 110 9.62 9.52 14.79
N THR A 111 9.70 9.41 13.47
CA THR A 111 8.65 8.79 12.65
C THR A 111 8.83 7.27 12.62
N VAL A 112 7.82 6.55 13.06
CA VAL A 112 7.82 5.08 13.02
C VAL A 112 7.83 4.59 11.58
N ALA A 113 8.67 3.58 11.29
CA ALA A 113 8.71 2.89 10.01
C ALA A 113 8.88 3.81 8.78
N LEU A 114 9.58 4.92 8.93
CA LEU A 114 9.98 5.83 7.85
C LEU A 114 8.78 6.26 6.98
N SER A 115 8.81 6.02 5.66
CA SER A 115 7.74 6.44 4.73
C SER A 115 6.36 5.87 5.06
N TYR A 116 6.29 4.73 5.75
CA TYR A 116 5.01 4.18 6.20
C TYR A 116 4.39 4.98 7.36
N GLY A 117 5.20 5.65 8.16
CA GLY A 117 4.77 6.39 9.35
C GLY A 117 4.09 7.73 9.07
N THR A 118 3.87 8.09 7.81
CA THR A 118 3.09 9.27 7.41
C THR A 118 2.00 8.87 6.45
N ARG A 119 0.75 9.31 6.70
CA ARG A 119 -0.41 9.06 5.84
C ARG A 119 -1.10 10.38 5.51
N TYR A 120 -1.48 10.53 4.23
CA TYR A 120 -2.18 11.71 3.71
C TYR A 120 -3.54 11.29 3.17
N PRO A 121 -4.58 11.30 3.99
CA PRO A 121 -5.90 10.83 3.58
C PRO A 121 -6.59 11.63 2.47
N GLY A 122 -6.10 12.84 2.18
CA GLY A 122 -6.56 13.67 1.06
C GLY A 122 -7.79 14.52 1.36
N ASP A 123 -8.82 13.96 2.00
CA ASP A 123 -10.06 14.65 2.32
C ASP A 123 -10.59 14.30 3.73
N ALA A 124 -11.59 15.06 4.20
CA ALA A 124 -12.12 14.89 5.55
C ALA A 124 -12.80 13.53 5.77
N THR A 125 -13.41 12.94 4.75
CA THR A 125 -14.06 11.62 4.84
C THR A 125 -13.01 10.53 4.97
N SER A 126 -11.98 10.59 4.15
CA SER A 126 -10.83 9.69 4.19
C SER A 126 -10.08 9.80 5.52
N LEU A 127 -9.91 11.02 6.03
CA LEU A 127 -9.28 11.27 7.34
C LEU A 127 -10.12 10.68 8.48
N ALA A 128 -11.42 10.89 8.47
CA ALA A 128 -12.32 10.34 9.49
C ALA A 128 -12.30 8.81 9.48
N HIS A 129 -12.34 8.19 8.29
CA HIS A 129 -12.27 6.74 8.14
C HIS A 129 -10.93 6.18 8.59
N THR A 130 -9.82 6.75 8.15
CA THR A 130 -8.47 6.36 8.57
C THR A 130 -8.30 6.45 10.08
N SER A 131 -8.78 7.55 10.68
CA SER A 131 -8.77 7.75 12.14
C SER A 131 -9.59 6.69 12.88
N HIS A 132 -10.76 6.31 12.32
CA HIS A 132 -11.60 5.24 12.88
C HIS A 132 -10.88 3.88 12.86
N VAL A 133 -10.27 3.51 11.73
CA VAL A 133 -9.51 2.25 11.59
C VAL A 133 -8.34 2.19 12.57
N ILE A 134 -7.61 3.31 12.75
CA ILE A 134 -6.52 3.44 13.73
C ILE A 134 -7.04 3.31 15.15
N ALA A 135 -8.13 4.00 15.50
CA ALA A 135 -8.71 3.95 16.85
C ALA A 135 -9.17 2.52 17.20
N MET A 136 -9.77 1.82 16.25
CA MET A 136 -10.16 0.41 16.39
C MET A 136 -8.93 -0.48 16.61
N ALA A 137 -7.86 -0.33 15.83
CA ALA A 137 -6.61 -1.06 16.03
C ALA A 137 -6.05 -0.83 17.44
N ALA A 138 -5.91 0.42 17.84
CA ALA A 138 -5.41 0.78 19.17
C ALA A 138 -6.27 0.24 20.31
N GLN A 139 -7.59 0.18 20.14
CA GLN A 139 -8.51 -0.39 21.13
C GLN A 139 -8.33 -1.92 21.26
N LEU A 140 -8.29 -2.62 20.14
CA LEU A 140 -8.12 -4.08 20.10
C LEU A 140 -6.76 -4.50 20.69
N GLN A 141 -5.70 -3.77 20.35
CA GLN A 141 -4.35 -4.01 20.88
C GLN A 141 -4.26 -3.77 22.39
N ARG A 142 -4.96 -2.76 22.94
CA ARG A 142 -5.07 -2.58 24.39
C ARG A 142 -5.81 -3.75 25.07
N GLY A 143 -6.73 -4.39 24.36
CA GLY A 143 -7.39 -5.64 24.78
C GLY A 143 -6.53 -6.89 24.67
N GLY A 144 -5.27 -6.78 24.25
CA GLY A 144 -4.33 -7.90 24.12
C GLY A 144 -4.36 -8.61 22.75
N THR A 145 -5.06 -8.07 21.75
CA THR A 145 -5.09 -8.65 20.39
C THR A 145 -3.76 -8.37 19.69
N ALA A 146 -2.98 -9.43 19.45
CA ALA A 146 -1.65 -9.33 18.84
C ALA A 146 -1.71 -9.17 17.31
N GLU A 147 -2.58 -9.93 16.66
CA GLU A 147 -2.72 -9.96 15.19
C GLU A 147 -3.99 -9.22 14.75
N PRO A 148 -4.03 -8.64 13.54
CA PRO A 148 -5.23 -7.95 13.06
C PRO A 148 -6.39 -8.95 12.89
N PRO A 149 -7.50 -8.79 13.63
CA PRO A 149 -8.65 -9.68 13.48
C PRO A 149 -9.42 -9.38 12.20
N THR A 150 -10.11 -10.37 11.66
CA THR A 150 -10.93 -10.24 10.44
C THR A 150 -11.89 -9.04 10.51
N GLY A 151 -12.49 -8.77 11.65
CA GLY A 151 -13.38 -7.61 11.84
C GLY A 151 -12.70 -6.27 11.57
N TRP A 152 -11.44 -6.10 11.97
CA TRP A 152 -10.66 -4.90 11.65
C TRP A 152 -10.36 -4.80 10.16
N MET A 153 -9.93 -5.91 9.54
CA MET A 153 -9.65 -5.96 8.09
C MET A 153 -10.88 -5.56 7.27
N LEU A 154 -12.06 -6.07 7.66
CA LEU A 154 -13.33 -5.77 6.99
C LEU A 154 -13.76 -4.30 7.13
N VAL A 155 -13.35 -3.61 8.17
CA VAL A 155 -13.55 -2.17 8.30
C VAL A 155 -12.55 -1.40 7.44
N ALA A 156 -11.32 -1.89 7.30
CA ALA A 156 -10.26 -1.21 6.54
C ALA A 156 -10.44 -1.34 5.01
N ILE A 157 -10.83 -2.50 4.49
CA ILE A 157 -10.91 -2.81 3.04
C ILE A 157 -11.88 -1.92 2.25
N PRO A 158 -13.08 -1.58 2.73
CA PRO A 158 -14.08 -0.84 1.95
C PRO A 158 -13.60 0.52 1.46
N HIS A 159 -12.77 1.21 2.23
CA HIS A 159 -12.39 2.57 1.91
C HIS A 159 -11.00 2.67 1.23
N PRO A 160 -10.84 3.41 0.13
CA PRO A 160 -9.57 3.52 -0.58
C PRO A 160 -8.37 3.92 0.29
N SER A 161 -8.57 4.82 1.27
CA SER A 161 -7.48 5.31 2.14
C SER A 161 -6.88 4.26 3.08
N THR A 162 -7.57 3.13 3.30
CA THR A 162 -7.15 2.06 4.21
C THR A 162 -7.25 0.67 3.58
N ARG A 163 -7.72 0.59 2.34
CA ARG A 163 -7.95 -0.67 1.62
C ARG A 163 -6.70 -1.53 1.56
N TRP A 164 -5.58 -0.92 1.23
CA TRP A 164 -4.31 -1.63 1.18
C TRP A 164 -3.98 -2.29 2.52
N ASP A 165 -4.16 -1.59 3.62
CA ASP A 165 -3.86 -2.09 4.96
C ASP A 165 -4.70 -3.32 5.32
N GLY A 166 -5.99 -3.28 5.00
CA GLY A 166 -6.89 -4.41 5.25
C GLY A 166 -6.63 -5.60 4.33
N LEU A 167 -6.39 -5.35 3.04
CA LEU A 167 -6.07 -6.39 2.06
C LEU A 167 -4.73 -7.07 2.37
N PHE A 168 -3.70 -6.27 2.68
CA PHE A 168 -2.38 -6.81 3.02
C PHE A 168 -2.45 -7.72 4.25
N ALA A 169 -3.23 -7.32 5.26
CA ALA A 169 -3.44 -8.15 6.45
C ALA A 169 -4.25 -9.43 6.18
N LEU A 170 -5.11 -9.43 5.16
CA LEU A 170 -6.00 -10.54 4.81
C LEU A 170 -5.40 -11.54 3.83
N GLN A 171 -4.41 -11.17 3.05
CA GLN A 171 -3.84 -12.04 2.01
C GLN A 171 -3.12 -13.25 2.59
N HIS A 172 -3.35 -14.40 1.95
CA HIS A 172 -2.58 -15.61 2.23
C HIS A 172 -1.15 -15.50 1.72
N GLU A 173 -0.24 -16.26 2.33
CA GLU A 173 1.20 -16.34 2.01
C GLU A 173 1.50 -16.94 0.62
N SER A 174 0.78 -16.54 -0.41
CA SER A 174 1.05 -17.01 -1.77
C SER A 174 2.06 -16.14 -2.51
N ASP A 175 2.49 -15.05 -1.87
CA ASP A 175 3.32 -14.04 -2.47
C ASP A 175 4.71 -14.06 -1.79
N GLU A 176 5.76 -14.04 -2.59
CA GLU A 176 7.16 -14.06 -2.14
C GLU A 176 7.48 -12.93 -1.15
N LEU A 177 6.81 -11.78 -1.28
CA LEU A 177 6.97 -10.65 -0.40
C LEU A 177 6.49 -10.95 1.02
N HIS A 178 5.35 -11.62 1.17
CA HIS A 178 4.83 -12.05 2.47
C HIS A 178 5.76 -13.05 3.14
N SER A 179 6.24 -14.04 2.39
CA SER A 179 7.22 -15.00 2.88
C SER A 179 8.52 -14.33 3.30
N TYR A 180 9.04 -13.41 2.49
CA TYR A 180 10.28 -12.69 2.77
C TYR A 180 10.23 -11.87 4.06
N TYR A 181 9.11 -11.23 4.34
CA TYR A 181 8.93 -10.39 5.54
C TYR A 181 8.38 -11.14 6.75
N GLY A 182 8.15 -12.44 6.63
CA GLY A 182 7.59 -13.25 7.71
C GLY A 182 6.15 -12.86 8.08
N HIS A 183 5.43 -12.25 7.17
CA HIS A 183 4.02 -11.92 7.37
C HIS A 183 3.19 -13.21 7.44
N ARG A 184 2.34 -13.32 8.46
CA ARG A 184 1.45 -14.47 8.62
C ARG A 184 0.07 -14.12 8.08
N ALA A 185 -0.38 -14.91 7.13
CA ALA A 185 -1.76 -14.85 6.68
C ALA A 185 -2.73 -15.27 7.81
N PRO A 186 -3.96 -14.75 7.81
CA PRO A 186 -5.00 -15.24 8.68
C PRO A 186 -5.19 -16.75 8.50
N SER A 187 -5.43 -17.45 9.61
CA SER A 187 -5.60 -18.91 9.60
C SER A 187 -6.86 -19.40 8.86
N GLU A 188 -7.80 -18.51 8.61
CA GLU A 188 -9.08 -18.84 7.97
C GLU A 188 -9.35 -17.94 6.77
N ALA A 189 -9.71 -18.54 5.64
CA ALA A 189 -10.18 -17.81 4.47
C ALA A 189 -11.48 -17.05 4.80
N PRO A 190 -11.69 -15.85 4.22
CA PRO A 190 -12.92 -15.11 4.42
C PRO A 190 -14.16 -15.90 3.99
N SER A 191 -15.24 -15.82 4.76
CA SER A 191 -16.49 -16.47 4.41
C SER A 191 -17.08 -15.91 3.10
N PRO A 192 -17.93 -16.67 2.38
CA PRO A 192 -18.61 -16.17 1.19
C PRO A 192 -19.40 -14.88 1.43
N ILE A 193 -20.00 -14.71 2.60
CA ILE A 193 -20.73 -13.49 3.00
C ILE A 193 -19.75 -12.32 3.14
N THR A 194 -18.61 -12.56 3.76
CA THR A 194 -17.52 -11.59 3.89
C THR A 194 -17.01 -11.13 2.53
N LEU A 195 -16.73 -12.06 1.63
CA LEU A 195 -16.28 -11.76 0.27
C LEU A 195 -17.33 -10.97 -0.51
N ALA A 196 -18.63 -11.26 -0.33
CA ALA A 196 -19.70 -10.49 -0.96
C ALA A 196 -19.76 -9.04 -0.45
N ALA A 197 -19.56 -8.84 0.85
CA ALA A 197 -19.52 -7.51 1.44
C ALA A 197 -18.30 -6.68 0.93
N ILE A 198 -17.15 -7.32 0.83
CA ILE A 198 -15.93 -6.69 0.28
C ILE A 198 -16.15 -6.32 -1.20
N GLU A 199 -16.73 -7.22 -1.99
CA GLU A 199 -17.06 -6.97 -3.40
C GLU A 199 -17.98 -5.77 -3.56
N SER A 200 -19.10 -5.75 -2.82
CA SER A 200 -20.05 -4.62 -2.86
C SER A 200 -19.38 -3.30 -2.52
N ALA A 201 -18.58 -3.26 -1.46
CA ALA A 201 -17.87 -2.06 -1.04
C ALA A 201 -16.81 -1.61 -2.06
N PHE A 202 -16.17 -2.55 -2.75
CA PHE A 202 -15.21 -2.23 -3.80
C PHE A 202 -15.91 -1.64 -5.02
N LEU A 203 -17.05 -2.18 -5.42
CA LEU A 203 -17.87 -1.66 -6.53
C LEU A 203 -18.43 -0.26 -6.25
N GLU A 204 -18.75 0.04 -4.98
CA GLU A 204 -19.20 1.38 -4.58
C GLU A 204 -18.09 2.44 -4.65
N ARG A 205 -16.85 2.04 -4.36
CA ARG A 205 -15.68 2.93 -4.30
C ARG A 205 -14.47 2.24 -4.92
N PRO A 206 -14.47 2.06 -6.22
CA PRO A 206 -13.35 1.45 -6.91
C PRO A 206 -12.11 2.34 -6.77
N SER A 207 -10.95 1.73 -6.68
CA SER A 207 -9.68 2.44 -6.71
C SER A 207 -8.83 1.94 -7.85
N PHE A 208 -8.12 2.88 -8.41
CA PHE A 208 -7.21 2.70 -9.50
C PHE A 208 -5.77 2.76 -8.95
N ASP A 209 -5.38 1.72 -8.23
CA ASP A 209 -4.10 1.66 -7.54
C ASP A 209 -3.62 0.21 -7.36
N GLN A 210 -2.52 0.04 -6.69
CA GLN A 210 -1.92 -1.26 -6.36
C GLN A 210 -2.84 -2.23 -5.60
N THR A 211 -4.00 -1.80 -5.13
CA THR A 211 -4.97 -2.69 -4.46
C THR A 211 -5.82 -3.47 -5.44
N MET A 212 -5.81 -3.10 -6.74
CA MET A 212 -6.58 -3.78 -7.76
C MET A 212 -6.20 -5.26 -7.91
N PRO A 213 -4.93 -5.64 -8.14
CA PRO A 213 -4.56 -7.06 -8.22
C PRO A 213 -4.84 -7.81 -6.92
N MET A 214 -4.68 -7.16 -5.76
CA MET A 214 -5.00 -7.74 -4.48
C MET A 214 -6.50 -8.07 -4.36
N MET A 215 -7.37 -7.16 -4.80
CA MET A 215 -8.82 -7.37 -4.82
C MET A 215 -9.22 -8.47 -5.79
N LEU A 216 -8.67 -8.50 -6.99
CA LEU A 216 -8.95 -9.55 -7.97
C LEU A 216 -8.54 -10.92 -7.45
N ARG A 217 -7.38 -11.02 -6.82
CA ARG A 217 -6.89 -12.25 -6.19
C ARG A 217 -7.80 -12.70 -5.05
N LEU A 218 -8.18 -11.79 -4.16
CA LEU A 218 -9.10 -12.08 -3.05
C LEU A 218 -10.46 -12.57 -3.54
N LEU A 219 -10.98 -11.96 -4.60
CA LEU A 219 -12.28 -12.26 -5.16
C LEU A 219 -12.25 -13.33 -6.27
N ALA A 220 -11.08 -13.94 -6.54
CA ALA A 220 -10.91 -14.92 -7.62
C ALA A 220 -11.85 -16.13 -7.51
N SER A 221 -12.16 -16.55 -6.27
CA SER A 221 -13.08 -17.66 -6.00
C SER A 221 -14.56 -17.31 -6.21
N ARG A 222 -14.89 -16.03 -6.43
CA ARG A 222 -16.25 -15.56 -6.67
C ARG A 222 -16.37 -15.04 -8.10
N PRO A 223 -17.02 -15.79 -9.01
CA PRO A 223 -17.34 -15.26 -10.32
C PRO A 223 -18.29 -14.07 -10.15
N SER A 224 -17.82 -12.88 -10.55
CA SER A 224 -18.61 -11.66 -10.51
C SER A 224 -18.38 -10.88 -11.81
N PRO A 225 -19.36 -10.88 -12.72
CA PRO A 225 -19.29 -10.06 -13.92
C PRO A 225 -19.02 -8.60 -13.63
N ALA A 226 -19.63 -8.05 -12.57
CA ALA A 226 -19.47 -6.65 -12.20
C ALA A 226 -18.01 -6.28 -11.85
N ILE A 227 -17.31 -7.14 -11.08
CA ILE A 227 -15.88 -6.95 -10.78
C ILE A 227 -15.04 -7.08 -12.04
N THR A 228 -15.38 -8.00 -12.92
CA THR A 228 -14.66 -8.19 -14.18
C THR A 228 -14.80 -6.96 -15.07
N HIS A 229 -16.01 -6.44 -15.26
CA HIS A 229 -16.25 -5.21 -16.02
C HIS A 229 -15.53 -4.00 -15.41
N LEU A 230 -15.63 -3.82 -14.09
CA LEU A 230 -14.91 -2.75 -13.41
C LEU A 230 -13.40 -2.84 -13.62
N ALA A 231 -12.84 -4.05 -13.55
CA ALA A 231 -11.42 -4.27 -13.81
C ALA A 231 -11.03 -3.85 -15.23
N PHE A 232 -11.86 -4.14 -16.24
CA PHE A 232 -11.65 -3.70 -17.60
C PHE A 232 -11.71 -2.18 -17.74
N ASP A 233 -12.73 -1.54 -17.18
CA ASP A 233 -12.87 -0.09 -17.25
C ASP A 233 -11.67 0.63 -16.63
N ILE A 234 -11.17 0.10 -15.51
CA ILE A 234 -9.98 0.61 -14.84
C ILE A 234 -8.75 0.41 -15.72
N LEU A 235 -8.51 -0.78 -16.23
CA LEU A 235 -7.36 -1.07 -17.10
C LEU A 235 -7.40 -0.26 -18.41
N GLU A 236 -8.56 -0.10 -19.03
CA GLU A 236 -8.72 0.77 -20.19
C GLU A 236 -8.35 2.23 -19.87
N SER A 237 -8.71 2.70 -18.67
CA SER A 237 -8.31 4.03 -18.21
C SER A 237 -6.80 4.18 -18.05
N VAL A 238 -6.11 3.13 -17.56
CA VAL A 238 -4.63 3.11 -17.44
C VAL A 238 -3.96 3.20 -18.80
N LEU A 239 -4.49 2.52 -19.81
CA LEU A 239 -3.90 2.52 -21.15
C LEU A 239 -3.86 3.90 -21.80
N ARG A 240 -4.67 4.84 -21.32
CA ARG A 240 -4.66 6.23 -21.77
C ARG A 240 -3.56 7.07 -21.13
N VAL A 241 -2.82 6.50 -20.18
CA VAL A 241 -1.71 7.17 -19.50
C VAL A 241 -0.38 6.76 -20.16
N ALA A 242 0.60 7.63 -20.16
CA ALA A 242 1.86 7.45 -20.89
C ALA A 242 2.70 6.24 -20.46
N SER A 243 2.44 5.70 -19.26
CA SER A 243 3.10 4.47 -18.77
C SER A 243 2.12 3.66 -17.92
N ALA A 244 1.99 2.38 -18.24
CA ALA A 244 1.21 1.47 -17.41
C ALA A 244 1.87 1.28 -16.04
N PRO A 245 1.11 1.30 -14.92
CA PRO A 245 1.63 0.93 -13.62
C PRO A 245 2.13 -0.51 -13.60
N TRP A 246 3.12 -0.80 -12.76
CA TRP A 246 3.75 -2.12 -12.62
C TRP A 246 2.78 -3.28 -12.30
N TRP A 247 1.66 -2.99 -11.64
CA TRP A 247 0.64 -3.97 -11.26
C TRP A 247 -0.32 -4.33 -12.40
N THR A 248 -0.23 -3.69 -13.55
CA THR A 248 -1.19 -3.86 -14.66
C THR A 248 -1.11 -5.26 -15.27
N ASP A 249 0.10 -5.78 -15.45
CA ASP A 249 0.30 -7.14 -16.00
C ASP A 249 -0.32 -8.20 -15.07
N GLU A 250 -0.12 -8.08 -13.76
CA GLU A 250 -0.71 -8.98 -12.79
C GLU A 250 -2.25 -8.91 -12.80
N ALA A 251 -2.81 -7.71 -12.94
CA ALA A 251 -4.26 -7.56 -13.05
C ALA A 251 -4.80 -8.20 -14.33
N MET A 252 -4.08 -8.12 -15.44
CA MET A 252 -4.43 -8.77 -16.70
C MET A 252 -4.39 -10.30 -16.56
N ASP A 253 -3.34 -10.85 -15.99
CA ASP A 253 -3.22 -12.30 -15.76
C ASP A 253 -4.37 -12.84 -14.88
N LEU A 254 -4.78 -12.08 -13.87
CA LEU A 254 -5.90 -12.44 -13.01
C LEU A 254 -7.26 -12.37 -13.72
N ILE A 255 -7.45 -11.41 -14.62
CA ILE A 255 -8.65 -11.31 -15.47
C ILE A 255 -8.68 -12.49 -16.44
N GLU A 256 -7.57 -12.78 -17.10
CA GLU A 256 -7.42 -13.92 -18.01
C GLU A 256 -7.75 -15.25 -17.31
N ALA A 257 -7.19 -15.48 -16.13
CA ALA A 257 -7.47 -16.66 -15.34
C ALA A 257 -8.95 -16.77 -14.95
N ARG A 258 -9.63 -15.65 -14.80
CA ARG A 258 -11.03 -15.57 -14.39
C ARG A 258 -12.03 -15.83 -15.52
N LEU A 259 -11.68 -15.42 -16.73
CA LEU A 259 -12.51 -15.60 -17.94
C LEU A 259 -12.28 -16.95 -18.63
N GLY A 260 -11.36 -17.77 -18.13
CA GLY A 260 -10.89 -18.97 -18.81
C GLY A 260 -9.78 -18.63 -19.81
N ALA A 261 -9.12 -19.67 -20.35
CA ALA A 261 -7.98 -19.50 -21.22
C ALA A 261 -8.34 -18.61 -22.41
N LEU A 262 -7.77 -17.42 -22.44
CA LEU A 262 -7.74 -16.60 -23.64
C LEU A 262 -7.06 -17.39 -24.77
N PRO A 263 -7.42 -17.16 -26.04
CA PRO A 263 -6.68 -17.74 -27.14
C PRO A 263 -5.19 -17.40 -26.99
N PRO A 264 -4.30 -18.36 -27.28
CA PRO A 264 -2.87 -18.21 -27.02
C PRO A 264 -2.37 -16.87 -27.53
N LYS A 265 -1.63 -16.16 -26.66
CA LYS A 265 -0.94 -14.92 -27.03
C LYS A 265 -0.22 -15.17 -28.36
N SER A 266 -0.46 -14.35 -29.37
CA SER A 266 0.30 -14.45 -30.58
C SER A 266 1.78 -14.35 -30.20
N GLU A 267 2.64 -15.22 -30.74
CA GLU A 267 4.07 -15.31 -30.38
C GLU A 267 4.88 -14.00 -30.59
N LYS A 268 4.23 -12.93 -30.96
CA LYS A 268 4.81 -11.60 -31.03
C LYS A 268 4.75 -10.96 -29.65
N SER A 269 5.77 -11.27 -28.84
CA SER A 269 6.10 -10.51 -27.64
C SER A 269 6.11 -9.02 -27.96
N GLY A 270 5.07 -8.29 -27.62
CA GLY A 270 4.95 -6.86 -27.88
C GLY A 270 3.59 -6.38 -28.38
N GLU A 271 2.54 -7.20 -28.37
CA GLU A 271 1.20 -6.63 -28.59
C GLU A 271 0.88 -5.64 -27.47
N PRO A 272 0.45 -4.42 -27.85
CA PRO A 272 0.08 -3.43 -26.84
C PRO A 272 -1.01 -3.98 -25.92
N LEU A 273 -0.93 -3.71 -24.64
CA LEU A 273 -1.95 -4.03 -23.63
C LEU A 273 -3.38 -3.69 -24.12
N ALA A 274 -3.53 -2.65 -24.98
CA ALA A 274 -4.79 -2.30 -25.63
C ALA A 274 -5.39 -3.41 -26.51
N ALA A 275 -4.56 -4.18 -27.22
CA ALA A 275 -5.04 -5.30 -28.04
C ALA A 275 -5.47 -6.48 -27.19
N GLU A 276 -4.77 -6.71 -26.07
CA GLU A 276 -5.14 -7.70 -25.06
C GLU A 276 -6.50 -7.38 -24.43
N LEU A 277 -6.68 -6.14 -24.00
CA LEU A 277 -7.94 -5.65 -23.44
C LEU A 277 -9.10 -5.76 -24.45
N ALA A 278 -8.86 -5.41 -25.71
CA ALA A 278 -9.88 -5.54 -26.76
C ALA A 278 -10.32 -6.99 -26.95
N ARG A 279 -9.39 -7.97 -26.84
CA ARG A 279 -9.73 -9.39 -26.90
C ARG A 279 -10.59 -9.83 -25.71
N VAL A 280 -10.20 -9.42 -24.52
CA VAL A 280 -10.90 -9.77 -23.28
C VAL A 280 -12.29 -9.14 -23.26
N ASN A 281 -12.44 -7.89 -23.68
CA ASN A 281 -13.74 -7.22 -23.84
C ASN A 281 -14.65 -7.95 -24.87
N ALA A 282 -14.08 -8.44 -25.95
CA ALA A 282 -14.83 -9.22 -26.96
C ALA A 282 -15.33 -10.55 -26.39
N MET A 283 -14.58 -11.18 -25.49
CA MET A 283 -14.99 -12.41 -24.82
C MET A 283 -16.10 -12.18 -23.79
N SER A 284 -16.00 -11.16 -22.96
CA SER A 284 -17.03 -10.84 -21.96
C SER A 284 -18.38 -10.56 -22.59
N THR A 285 -18.41 -9.87 -23.71
CA THR A 285 -19.65 -9.63 -24.49
C THR A 285 -20.21 -10.90 -25.13
N PHE A 286 -19.37 -11.87 -25.46
CA PHE A 286 -19.83 -13.16 -25.99
C PHE A 286 -20.51 -14.00 -24.90
N GLU A 287 -19.93 -14.09 -23.70
CA GLU A 287 -20.53 -14.82 -22.57
C GLU A 287 -21.85 -14.20 -22.12
N GLU A 288 -21.94 -12.87 -22.07
CA GLU A 288 -23.21 -12.18 -21.78
C GLU A 288 -24.28 -12.47 -22.83
N GLN A 289 -23.89 -12.55 -24.10
CA GLN A 289 -24.80 -12.89 -25.18
C GLN A 289 -25.26 -14.37 -25.11
N GLU A 290 -24.39 -15.25 -24.66
CA GLU A 290 -24.73 -16.67 -24.49
C GLU A 290 -25.61 -16.90 -23.24
N ALA A 291 -25.30 -16.22 -22.11
CA ALA A 291 -26.12 -16.25 -20.91
C ALA A 291 -27.52 -15.64 -21.11
N ALA A 292 -27.65 -14.64 -21.99
CA ALA A 292 -28.95 -14.05 -22.35
C ALA A 292 -29.79 -14.93 -23.31
N ARG A 293 -29.17 -15.97 -23.89
CA ARG A 293 -29.87 -16.94 -24.77
C ARG A 293 -30.33 -18.20 -24.06
N GLN A 294 -29.90 -18.42 -22.84
CA GLN A 294 -30.33 -19.50 -21.94
C GLN A 294 -31.42 -19.02 -20.98
#